data_abccabf3bebb20b06874b49bb502c878
#
_entry.id   abccabf3bebb20b06874b49bb502c878
#
_cell.length_a   1.000
_cell.length_b   1.000
_cell.length_c   1.000
_cell.angle_alpha   90.00
_cell.angle_beta   90.00
_cell.angle_gamma   90.00
#
_symmetry.space_group_name_H-M   'P 1'
#
loop_
_entity.id
_entity.type
_entity.pdbx_description
1 polymer ?
#
loop_
_entity_poly.entity_id
_entity_poly.type
_entity_poly.pdbx_seq_one_letter_code
_entity_poly.pdbx_strand_id
1 'polypeptide(L)'
;GGIARVLLANPWVVEPADDLPPPAAIRAHYAARLRDPATWRRALGGGVSPGKLIRGLARIARKPPPAEPLAAEALAAIAGWGADATVILAEGDATAIAYADAAKRAGIAPPTVTIPTNSHGFAREADAAALAAAIRDLVTACE
;
A
#
# COMPACT_ATOMS: atom_id res chain seq x y z
N GLY A 1 2.54 8.31 -32.50
CA GLY A 1 3.32 8.41 -31.28
C GLY A 1 2.85 7.37 -30.30
N GLY A 2 3.74 6.61 -29.70
CA GLY A 2 3.45 5.61 -28.68
C GLY A 2 3.62 6.20 -27.27
N ILE A 3 3.04 5.54 -26.25
CA ILE A 3 3.30 5.84 -24.84
C ILE A 3 4.68 5.23 -24.52
N ALA A 4 5.61 6.07 -24.05
CA ALA A 4 6.96 5.62 -23.72
C ALA A 4 7.08 5.17 -22.25
N ARG A 5 6.30 5.77 -21.35
CA ARG A 5 6.31 5.46 -19.90
C ARG A 5 4.94 5.66 -19.26
N VAL A 6 4.74 4.98 -18.14
CA VAL A 6 3.52 5.06 -17.35
C VAL A 6 3.87 5.37 -15.89
N LEU A 7 3.24 6.41 -15.34
CA LEU A 7 3.31 6.74 -13.92
C LEU A 7 1.97 6.42 -13.26
N LEU A 8 1.98 5.62 -12.22
CA LEU A 8 0.79 5.18 -11.50
C LEU A 8 0.86 5.65 -10.05
N ALA A 9 -0.06 6.52 -9.65
CA ALA A 9 -0.15 6.98 -8.28
C ALA A 9 -1.21 6.19 -7.51
N ASN A 10 -0.83 5.52 -6.44
CA ASN A 10 -1.68 4.65 -5.61
C ASN A 10 -2.58 3.72 -6.45
N PRO A 11 -2.03 2.87 -7.33
CA PRO A 11 -2.84 2.00 -8.18
C PRO A 11 -3.72 1.09 -7.32
N TRP A 12 -5.00 1.01 -7.71
CA TRP A 12 -5.98 0.22 -6.98
C TRP A 12 -6.01 -1.21 -7.49
N VAL A 13 -5.70 -2.16 -6.62
CA VAL A 13 -5.63 -3.59 -6.95
C VAL A 13 -6.48 -4.45 -6.00
N VAL A 14 -7.24 -3.83 -5.11
CA VAL A 14 -8.10 -4.55 -4.15
C VAL A 14 -9.43 -3.84 -4.03
N GLU A 15 -10.52 -4.51 -4.39
CA GLU A 15 -11.84 -4.06 -4.01
C GLU A 15 -12.10 -4.45 -2.53
N PRO A 16 -12.48 -3.50 -1.66
CA PRO A 16 -12.91 -3.85 -0.33
C PRO A 16 -14.20 -4.67 -0.46
N ALA A 17 -14.16 -5.92 -0.03
CA ALA A 17 -15.34 -6.79 -0.03
C ALA A 17 -16.41 -6.33 0.99
N ASP A 18 -16.04 -5.46 1.92
CA ASP A 18 -16.86 -4.84 2.97
C ASP A 18 -16.26 -3.47 3.30
N ASP A 19 -16.95 -2.64 4.09
CA ASP A 19 -16.46 -1.34 4.62
C ASP A 19 -15.19 -1.44 5.50
N LEU A 20 -14.45 -2.54 5.42
CA LEU A 20 -13.25 -2.81 6.19
C LEU A 20 -12.00 -2.55 5.36
N PRO A 21 -10.96 -1.97 5.96
CA PRO A 21 -9.68 -1.80 5.29
C PRO A 21 -9.11 -3.13 4.78
N PRO A 22 -8.35 -3.14 3.69
CA PRO A 22 -7.71 -4.35 3.16
C PRO A 22 -6.92 -5.10 4.23
N PRO A 23 -6.91 -6.44 4.24
CA PRO A 23 -6.22 -7.23 5.25
C PRO A 23 -4.73 -6.90 5.39
N ALA A 24 -4.07 -6.46 4.32
CA ALA A 24 -2.68 -6.01 4.33
C ALA A 24 -2.50 -4.72 5.15
N ALA A 25 -3.40 -3.75 4.99
CA ALA A 25 -3.40 -2.50 5.75
C ALA A 25 -3.65 -2.77 7.25
N ILE A 26 -4.57 -3.69 7.55
CA ILE A 26 -4.82 -4.14 8.93
C ILE A 26 -3.54 -4.76 9.52
N ARG A 27 -2.86 -5.65 8.79
CA ARG A 27 -1.59 -6.27 9.23
C ARG A 27 -0.51 -5.23 9.48
N ALA A 28 -0.31 -4.29 8.55
CA ALA A 28 0.68 -3.22 8.69
C ALA A 28 0.41 -2.35 9.92
N HIS A 29 -0.85 -1.97 10.15
CA HIS A 29 -1.26 -1.19 11.31
C HIS A 29 -0.99 -1.93 12.64
N TYR A 30 -1.32 -3.22 12.73
CA TYR A 30 -1.02 -4.01 13.93
C TYR A 30 0.48 -4.24 14.10
N ALA A 31 1.24 -4.49 13.04
CA ALA A 31 2.68 -4.63 13.11
C ALA A 31 3.36 -3.34 13.61
N ALA A 32 2.90 -2.16 13.15
CA ALA A 32 3.38 -0.88 13.66
C ALA A 32 3.08 -0.71 15.15
N ARG A 33 1.85 -1.04 15.58
CA ARG A 33 1.47 -0.98 17.01
C ARG A 33 2.25 -1.93 17.90
N LEU A 34 2.59 -3.14 17.42
CA LEU A 34 3.40 -4.09 18.16
C LEU A 34 4.85 -3.63 18.34
N ARG A 35 5.35 -2.74 17.47
CA ARG A 35 6.67 -2.12 17.59
C ARG A 35 6.70 -0.90 18.52
N ASP A 36 5.53 -0.35 18.85
CA ASP A 36 5.43 0.84 19.71
C ASP A 36 5.45 0.44 21.20
N PRO A 37 6.48 0.87 21.98
CA PRO A 37 6.58 0.59 23.42
C PRO A 37 5.40 1.14 24.24
N ALA A 38 4.78 2.23 23.77
CA ALA A 38 3.61 2.82 24.44
C ALA A 38 2.39 1.90 24.35
N THR A 39 2.28 1.13 23.29
CA THR A 39 1.24 0.11 23.11
C THR A 39 1.39 -1.00 24.14
N TRP A 40 2.60 -1.48 24.39
CA TRP A 40 2.88 -2.50 25.39
C TRP A 40 2.61 -2.03 26.83
N ARG A 41 3.01 -0.80 27.15
CA ARG A 41 2.70 -0.21 28.46
C ARG A 41 1.18 -0.14 28.72
N ARG A 42 0.39 0.24 27.72
CA ARG A 42 -1.07 0.25 27.84
C ARG A 42 -1.69 -1.15 27.93
N ALA A 43 -1.13 -2.12 27.21
CA ALA A 43 -1.59 -3.50 27.26
C ALA A 43 -1.34 -4.14 28.64
N LEU A 44 -0.19 -3.90 29.23
CA LEU A 44 0.17 -4.38 30.57
C LEU A 44 -0.63 -3.67 31.68
N GLY A 45 -1.06 -2.42 31.43
CA GLY A 45 -1.93 -1.66 32.35
C GLY A 45 -3.42 -2.05 32.31
N GLY A 46 -3.81 -3.17 31.67
CA GLY A 46 -5.17 -3.70 31.66
C GLY A 46 -6.11 -3.06 30.63
N GLY A 47 -5.61 -2.21 29.74
CA GLY A 47 -6.42 -1.47 28.75
C GLY A 47 -6.81 -2.26 27.49
N VAL A 48 -6.35 -3.51 27.33
CA VAL A 48 -6.62 -4.31 26.12
C VAL A 48 -7.25 -5.64 26.50
N SER A 49 -8.42 -5.93 25.93
CA SER A 49 -9.08 -7.22 26.11
C SER A 49 -8.28 -8.32 25.37
N PRO A 50 -7.79 -9.36 26.07
CA PRO A 50 -7.03 -10.46 25.48
C PRO A 50 -7.77 -11.16 24.33
N GLY A 51 -9.08 -11.29 24.44
CA GLY A 51 -9.92 -11.89 23.41
C GLY A 51 -10.02 -11.08 22.10
N LYS A 52 -9.90 -9.74 22.19
CA LYS A 52 -9.82 -8.89 20.98
C LYS A 52 -8.46 -9.03 20.32
N LEU A 53 -7.39 -9.14 21.12
CA LEU A 53 -6.04 -9.33 20.61
C LEU A 53 -5.90 -10.68 19.89
N ILE A 54 -6.37 -11.77 20.49
CA ILE A 54 -6.32 -13.11 19.90
C ILE A 54 -7.14 -13.17 18.60
N ARG A 55 -8.34 -12.59 18.57
CA ARG A 55 -9.14 -12.50 17.34
C ARG A 55 -8.47 -11.69 16.24
N GLY A 56 -7.81 -10.59 16.60
CA GLY A 56 -7.02 -9.77 15.68
C GLY A 56 -5.84 -10.57 15.09
N LEU A 57 -5.09 -11.27 15.92
CA LEU A 57 -3.98 -12.12 15.50
C LEU A 57 -4.43 -13.31 14.64
N ALA A 58 -5.52 -13.97 14.98
CA ALA A 58 -6.08 -15.06 14.17
C ALA A 58 -6.54 -14.56 12.78
N ARG A 59 -7.05 -13.33 12.69
CA ARG A 59 -7.44 -12.72 11.42
C ARG A 59 -6.22 -12.39 10.55
N ILE A 60 -5.11 -11.96 11.16
CA ILE A 60 -3.83 -11.70 10.48
C ILE A 60 -3.19 -12.99 9.97
N ALA A 61 -3.31 -14.09 10.73
CA ALA A 61 -2.74 -15.39 10.38
C ALA A 61 -3.49 -16.12 9.26
N ARG A 62 -4.70 -15.68 8.93
CA ARG A 62 -5.45 -16.27 7.80
C ARG A 62 -4.75 -15.96 6.48
N LYS A 63 -4.58 -17.00 5.65
CA LYS A 63 -4.06 -16.85 4.29
C LYS A 63 -4.96 -15.85 3.54
N PRO A 64 -4.39 -14.82 2.92
CA PRO A 64 -5.18 -13.87 2.13
C PRO A 64 -5.92 -14.62 1.01
N PRO A 65 -7.14 -14.18 0.65
CA PRO A 65 -7.85 -14.74 -0.50
C PRO A 65 -7.00 -14.59 -1.77
N PRO A 66 -7.25 -15.39 -2.81
CA PRO A 66 -6.66 -15.17 -4.13
C PRO A 66 -6.89 -13.73 -4.57
N ALA A 67 -5.97 -13.20 -5.39
CA ALA A 67 -6.18 -11.89 -5.99
C ALA A 67 -7.46 -11.91 -6.83
N GLU A 68 -8.28 -10.87 -6.71
CA GLU A 68 -9.41 -10.63 -7.59
C GLU A 68 -8.93 -10.61 -9.04
N PRO A 69 -9.71 -11.10 -10.03
CA PRO A 69 -9.29 -11.12 -11.44
C PRO A 69 -8.79 -9.79 -11.94
N LEU A 70 -9.47 -8.69 -11.63
CA LEU A 70 -9.07 -7.32 -12.01
C LEU A 70 -7.72 -6.92 -11.40
N ALA A 71 -7.48 -7.28 -10.14
CA ALA A 71 -6.21 -7.01 -9.48
C ALA A 71 -5.06 -7.79 -10.13
N ALA A 72 -5.30 -9.03 -10.52
CA ALA A 72 -4.33 -9.86 -11.23
C ALA A 72 -4.01 -9.29 -12.62
N GLU A 73 -5.01 -8.84 -13.36
CA GLU A 73 -4.84 -8.18 -14.66
C GLU A 73 -4.07 -6.86 -14.54
N ALA A 74 -4.40 -6.02 -13.55
CA ALA A 74 -3.70 -4.77 -13.30
C ALA A 74 -2.22 -5.00 -12.97
N LEU A 75 -1.92 -5.98 -12.11
CA LEU A 75 -0.54 -6.34 -11.79
C LEU A 75 0.21 -6.91 -13.00
N ALA A 76 -0.45 -7.73 -13.81
CA ALA A 76 0.14 -8.27 -15.04
C ALA A 76 0.43 -7.15 -16.06
N ALA A 77 -0.47 -6.17 -16.19
CA ALA A 77 -0.26 -5.01 -17.05
C ALA A 77 0.95 -4.18 -16.58
N ILE A 78 1.06 -3.91 -15.27
CA ILE A 78 2.22 -3.21 -14.69
C ILE A 78 3.52 -3.98 -14.93
N ALA A 79 3.49 -5.31 -14.76
CA ALA A 79 4.64 -6.17 -15.05
C ALA A 79 5.03 -6.14 -16.54
N GLY A 80 4.06 -6.07 -17.42
CA GLY A 80 4.29 -5.97 -18.87
C GLY A 80 5.01 -4.70 -19.31
N TRP A 81 4.83 -3.59 -18.57
CA TRP A 81 5.58 -2.35 -18.79
C TRP A 81 7.01 -2.42 -18.25
N GLY A 82 7.30 -3.30 -17.29
CA GLY A 82 8.63 -3.49 -16.71
C GLY A 82 9.21 -2.21 -16.12
N ALA A 83 10.38 -1.80 -16.57
CA ALA A 83 11.07 -0.59 -16.11
C ALA A 83 10.41 0.72 -16.58
N ASP A 84 9.53 0.65 -17.58
CA ASP A 84 8.82 1.82 -18.10
C ASP A 84 7.55 2.16 -17.31
N ALA A 85 7.15 1.31 -16.35
CA ALA A 85 6.15 1.63 -15.35
C ALA A 85 6.82 2.08 -14.06
N THR A 86 6.45 3.24 -13.54
CA THR A 86 6.84 3.68 -12.20
C THR A 86 5.61 3.86 -11.33
N VAL A 87 5.66 3.33 -10.12
CA VAL A 87 4.56 3.42 -9.15
C VAL A 87 4.91 4.42 -8.06
N ILE A 88 3.99 5.32 -7.75
CA ILE A 88 4.12 6.31 -6.65
C ILE A 88 3.13 5.90 -5.57
N LEU A 89 3.61 5.65 -4.36
CA LEU A 89 2.81 5.15 -3.24
C LEU A 89 2.77 6.16 -2.09
N ALA A 90 1.59 6.38 -1.54
CA ALA A 90 1.42 7.04 -0.24
C ALA A 90 1.68 6.00 0.86
N GLU A 91 2.75 6.17 1.65
CA GLU A 91 3.25 5.17 2.61
C GLU A 91 2.20 4.69 3.62
N GLY A 92 1.36 5.60 4.10
CA GLY A 92 0.31 5.32 5.10
C GLY A 92 -1.07 5.01 4.51
N ASP A 93 -1.24 5.02 3.19
CA ASP A 93 -2.52 4.73 2.54
C ASP A 93 -2.81 3.23 2.51
N ALA A 94 -4.04 2.87 2.88
CA ALA A 94 -4.47 1.47 2.93
C ALA A 94 -4.41 0.77 1.56
N THR A 95 -4.73 1.50 0.49
CA THR A 95 -4.71 0.99 -0.89
C THR A 95 -3.27 0.78 -1.38
N ALA A 96 -2.38 1.74 -1.09
CA ALA A 96 -0.96 1.62 -1.40
C ALA A 96 -0.31 0.42 -0.69
N ILE A 97 -0.65 0.21 0.60
CA ILE A 97 -0.18 -0.95 1.38
C ILE A 97 -0.72 -2.26 0.77
N ALA A 98 -1.99 -2.28 0.35
CA ALA A 98 -2.59 -3.45 -0.27
C ALA A 98 -1.95 -3.76 -1.64
N TYR A 99 -1.68 -2.73 -2.44
CA TYR A 99 -0.94 -2.86 -3.70
C TYR A 99 0.45 -3.46 -3.46
N ALA A 100 1.23 -2.88 -2.56
CA ALA A 100 2.59 -3.34 -2.27
C ALA A 100 2.63 -4.81 -1.81
N ASP A 101 1.67 -5.23 -0.96
CA ASP A 101 1.52 -6.62 -0.52
C ASP A 101 1.13 -7.55 -1.69
N ALA A 102 0.22 -7.12 -2.56
CA ALA A 102 -0.19 -7.89 -3.74
C ALA A 102 0.93 -8.04 -4.76
N ALA A 103 1.63 -6.95 -5.09
CA ALA A 103 2.77 -6.95 -6.01
C ALA A 103 3.89 -7.86 -5.50
N LYS A 104 4.23 -7.77 -4.21
CA LYS A 104 5.21 -8.65 -3.57
C LYS A 104 4.83 -10.13 -3.68
N ARG A 105 3.56 -10.48 -3.45
CA ARG A 105 3.10 -11.88 -3.58
C ARG A 105 3.14 -12.39 -5.01
N ALA A 106 2.90 -11.49 -5.98
CA ALA A 106 2.98 -11.80 -7.40
C ALA A 106 4.41 -11.82 -7.94
N GLY A 107 5.42 -11.46 -7.14
CA GLY A 107 6.80 -11.34 -7.57
C GLY A 107 7.05 -10.17 -8.52
N ILE A 108 6.20 -9.14 -8.47
CA ILE A 108 6.25 -7.96 -9.34
C ILE A 108 6.88 -6.80 -8.54
N ALA A 109 7.96 -6.22 -9.08
CA ALA A 109 8.72 -5.17 -8.41
C ALA A 109 9.05 -4.02 -9.39
N PRO A 110 8.07 -3.21 -9.80
CA PRO A 110 8.33 -2.05 -10.64
C PRO A 110 9.13 -0.98 -9.88
N PRO A 111 9.82 -0.07 -10.58
CA PRO A 111 10.35 1.15 -9.97
C PRO A 111 9.28 1.83 -9.11
N THR A 112 9.62 2.13 -7.85
CA THR A 112 8.64 2.65 -6.89
C THR A 112 9.19 3.85 -6.15
N VAL A 113 8.40 4.92 -6.09
CA VAL A 113 8.64 6.13 -5.28
C VAL A 113 7.64 6.14 -4.14
N THR A 114 8.07 6.40 -2.91
CA THR A 114 7.19 6.44 -1.74
C THR A 114 7.13 7.87 -1.19
N ILE A 115 5.93 8.37 -0.96
CA ILE A 115 5.68 9.67 -0.34
C ILE A 115 5.15 9.44 1.07
N PRO A 116 5.72 10.07 2.12
CA PRO A 116 5.34 9.85 3.52
C PRO A 116 4.01 10.56 3.86
N THR A 117 2.91 10.07 3.33
CA THR A 117 1.56 10.55 3.59
C THR A 117 0.58 9.38 3.71
N ASN A 118 -0.55 9.62 4.38
CA ASN A 118 -1.68 8.69 4.44
C ASN A 118 -2.85 9.11 3.53
N SER A 119 -2.67 10.14 2.72
CA SER A 119 -3.69 10.67 1.81
C SER A 119 -3.67 9.88 0.51
N HIS A 120 -4.73 9.11 0.24
CA HIS A 120 -4.87 8.36 -1.02
C HIS A 120 -4.75 9.25 -2.27
N GLY A 121 -5.43 10.40 -2.26
CA GLY A 121 -5.46 11.34 -3.38
C GLY A 121 -4.42 12.46 -3.29
N PHE A 122 -3.46 12.40 -2.35
CA PHE A 122 -2.45 13.45 -2.13
C PHE A 122 -3.08 14.84 -2.00
N ALA A 123 -4.24 14.93 -1.31
CA ALA A 123 -5.10 16.11 -1.30
C ALA A 123 -4.58 17.29 -0.47
N ARG A 124 -3.61 17.07 0.43
CA ARG A 124 -2.98 18.15 1.20
C ARG A 124 -1.98 18.88 0.32
N GLU A 125 -1.83 20.19 0.50
CA GLU A 125 -0.93 21.01 -0.31
C GLU A 125 0.52 20.46 -0.31
N ALA A 126 1.05 20.09 0.85
CA ALA A 126 2.38 19.49 0.96
C ALA A 126 2.48 18.14 0.23
N ASP A 127 1.45 17.29 0.30
CA ASP A 127 1.41 16.00 -0.38
C ASP A 127 1.33 16.18 -1.89
N ALA A 128 0.50 17.13 -2.37
CA ALA A 128 0.39 17.48 -3.78
C ALA A 128 1.72 18.03 -4.33
N ALA A 129 2.40 18.87 -3.55
CA ALA A 129 3.72 19.41 -3.91
C ALA A 129 4.76 18.29 -4.02
N ALA A 130 4.76 17.34 -3.07
CA ALA A 130 5.65 16.18 -3.09
C ALA A 130 5.38 15.26 -4.29
N LEU A 131 4.10 15.00 -4.60
CA LEU A 131 3.72 14.24 -5.80
C LEU A 131 4.18 14.94 -7.08
N ALA A 132 3.95 16.25 -7.20
CA ALA A 132 4.36 17.02 -8.35
C ALA A 132 5.90 17.07 -8.52
N ALA A 133 6.65 17.12 -7.41
CA ALA A 133 8.10 17.02 -7.44
C ALA A 133 8.55 15.64 -7.94
N ALA A 134 8.01 14.56 -7.38
CA ALA A 134 8.32 13.20 -7.81
C ALA A 134 8.04 12.97 -9.31
N ILE A 135 6.90 13.46 -9.80
CA ILE A 135 6.56 13.37 -11.24
C ILE A 135 7.56 14.14 -12.09
N ARG A 136 7.92 15.38 -11.71
CA ARG A 136 8.93 16.17 -12.46
C ARG A 136 10.26 15.46 -12.52
N ASP A 137 10.76 14.96 -11.38
CA ASP A 137 12.04 14.26 -11.31
C ASP A 137 12.07 13.01 -12.19
N LEU A 138 10.97 12.26 -12.22
CA LEU A 138 10.82 11.08 -13.07
C LEU A 138 10.74 11.41 -14.55
N VAL A 139 10.13 12.54 -14.92
CA VAL A 139 10.04 12.99 -16.32
C VAL A 139 11.40 13.52 -16.80
N THR A 140 12.08 14.33 -16.00
CA THR A 140 13.39 14.90 -16.37
C THR A 140 14.50 13.86 -16.40
N ALA A 141 14.42 12.80 -15.60
CA ALA A 141 15.38 11.69 -15.66
C ALA A 141 15.29 10.85 -16.96
N CYS A 142 14.34 11.18 -17.83
CA CYS A 142 14.08 10.48 -19.09
C CYS A 142 14.64 11.21 -20.32
N GLU A 143 15.15 12.42 -20.15
CA GLU A 143 15.81 13.21 -21.21
C GLU A 143 17.30 12.93 -21.26
#